data_0e2b97ece25248df069086f06bc8201f
#
_entry.id   0e2b97ece25248df069086f06bc8201f
#
_cell.length_a   1.000
_cell.length_b   1.000
_cell.length_c   1.000
_cell.angle_alpha   90.00
_cell.angle_beta   90.00
_cell.angle_gamma   90.00
#
_symmetry.space_group_name_H-M   'P 1'
#
loop_
_entity.id
_entity.type
_entity.pdbx_description
1 polymer ?
#
loop_
_entity_poly.entity_id
_entity_poly.type
_entity_poly.pdbx_seq_one_letter_code
_entity_poly.pdbx_strand_id
1 'polypeptide(L)'
;MSMDSTKELIFQDEMIAQMEDRGWIRGKTDGYDRERALYSQDALAFVQITQPQEWEKFAKIYPSDTERHFLDVLVAQLKKADINATDMLSRTYGTLGVLRHGIKSHNARFSLCQFKPEHNLNPETLTRYKQNICRIVPELVYSPHASKAAFEETGVKAKKWRIDLVLFVNGLPIATLELKSEFKQTVQNAITQYKKTRLPKDPGTNKPEPLLTFKRGALVHFAVSQYEVSMATKLDGDKTFFLPFNKGTHDGGAGNDIPEDANDYATSYLWNEVLLPDNLLKILASFVHLQIVEKENAIGLKYKSESLIFPRYHQWDVVNKLITAATVEGTGNKYLIQHSAGSGKSNSIAWTAHQLSRLYDENGEKQFHSVIVVTDRTVLDDQLQDTIYQFEHQDGVVGRINNKEGDGSKSEKLASALENSQPIIIVTIQTFPFVLKAIENSVSLKQRRYAVIADEAHSSQSGSTARQLKEVLMTEEVDDDVEMSSEDILDATVAARKGSNNLNYYAFTATPKAKTLELFGRRPNPQEPASKTNKPEAFHVYSMRQAIEEGFILDVLDRKSVV
;
A
#
# COMPACT_ATOMS: atom_id res chain seq x y z
N MET A 1 -22.56 -8.49 -33.09
CA MET A 1 -22.19 -8.15 -31.71
C MET A 1 -23.42 -7.56 -31.03
N SER A 2 -23.67 -7.88 -29.77
CA SER A 2 -24.74 -7.20 -29.03
C SER A 2 -24.34 -5.73 -28.78
N MET A 3 -25.32 -4.83 -28.63
CA MET A 3 -25.07 -3.40 -28.35
C MET A 3 -24.20 -3.22 -27.08
N ASP A 4 -24.31 -4.13 -26.12
CA ASP A 4 -23.54 -4.14 -24.86
C ASP A 4 -22.06 -4.49 -25.08
N SER A 5 -21.75 -5.47 -25.97
CA SER A 5 -20.36 -5.82 -26.27
C SER A 5 -19.63 -4.72 -27.06
N THR A 6 -20.35 -3.90 -27.81
CA THR A 6 -19.77 -2.75 -28.53
C THR A 6 -19.37 -1.64 -27.55
N LYS A 7 -20.20 -1.37 -26.54
CA LYS A 7 -19.92 -0.33 -25.51
C LYS A 7 -18.77 -0.74 -24.57
N GLU A 8 -18.70 -2.03 -24.21
CA GLU A 8 -17.59 -2.56 -23.39
C GLU A 8 -16.26 -2.41 -24.14
N LEU A 9 -16.24 -2.68 -25.46
CA LEU A 9 -15.06 -2.47 -26.30
C LEU A 9 -14.65 -0.99 -26.42
N ILE A 10 -15.61 -0.08 -26.56
CA ILE A 10 -15.33 1.36 -26.58
C ILE A 10 -14.67 1.79 -25.27
N PHE A 11 -15.26 1.43 -24.14
CA PHE A 11 -14.70 1.72 -22.80
C PHE A 11 -13.29 1.18 -22.64
N GLN A 12 -13.06 -0.07 -23.10
CA GLN A 12 -11.73 -0.70 -23.08
C GLN A 12 -10.72 0.04 -23.97
N ASP A 13 -11.11 0.38 -25.21
CA ASP A 13 -10.22 1.04 -26.16
C ASP A 13 -9.86 2.47 -25.69
N GLU A 14 -10.79 3.21 -25.13
CA GLU A 14 -10.55 4.55 -24.55
C GLU A 14 -9.59 4.46 -23.35
N MET A 15 -9.80 3.51 -22.44
CA MET A 15 -8.88 3.26 -21.32
C MET A 15 -7.49 2.94 -21.83
N ILE A 16 -7.35 2.04 -22.81
CA ILE A 16 -6.05 1.68 -23.39
C ILE A 16 -5.37 2.89 -24.03
N ALA A 17 -6.10 3.68 -24.83
CA ALA A 17 -5.55 4.86 -25.49
C ALA A 17 -5.01 5.86 -24.46
N GLN A 18 -5.77 6.14 -23.38
CA GLN A 18 -5.32 7.01 -22.30
C GLN A 18 -4.09 6.46 -21.56
N MET A 19 -3.99 5.13 -21.39
CA MET A 19 -2.82 4.50 -20.77
C MET A 19 -1.59 4.55 -21.69
N GLU A 20 -1.76 4.34 -23.02
CA GLU A 20 -0.68 4.44 -24.02
C GLU A 20 -0.09 5.86 -24.03
N ASP A 21 -0.92 6.90 -23.99
CA ASP A 21 -0.49 8.31 -23.93
C ASP A 21 0.33 8.60 -22.65
N ARG A 22 0.24 7.76 -21.62
CA ARG A 22 0.91 7.88 -20.34
C ARG A 22 2.05 6.86 -20.12
N GLY A 23 2.53 6.24 -21.20
CA GLY A 23 3.75 5.42 -21.19
C GLY A 23 3.52 3.92 -21.08
N TRP A 24 2.29 3.44 -21.16
CA TRP A 24 2.02 2.01 -21.34
C TRP A 24 2.23 1.61 -22.79
N ILE A 25 2.75 0.41 -23.00
CA ILE A 25 2.98 -0.15 -24.33
C ILE A 25 1.91 -1.22 -24.59
N ARG A 26 1.10 -1.03 -25.63
CA ARG A 26 0.11 -2.03 -26.04
C ARG A 26 0.80 -3.29 -26.56
N GLY A 27 0.43 -4.43 -26.01
CA GLY A 27 0.90 -5.74 -26.42
C GLY A 27 -0.19 -6.55 -27.14
N LYS A 28 0.21 -7.72 -27.60
CA LYS A 28 -0.67 -8.69 -28.25
C LYS A 28 -0.64 -10.01 -27.50
N THR A 29 -1.74 -10.75 -27.52
CA THR A 29 -1.84 -12.09 -26.93
C THR A 29 -0.75 -13.05 -27.42
N ASP A 30 -0.29 -12.92 -28.67
CA ASP A 30 0.74 -13.78 -29.25
C ASP A 30 2.11 -13.62 -28.58
N GLY A 31 2.40 -12.45 -27.99
CA GLY A 31 3.63 -12.20 -27.25
C GLY A 31 3.66 -12.80 -25.84
N TYR A 32 2.54 -13.32 -25.36
CA TYR A 32 2.40 -13.88 -24.03
C TYR A 32 2.66 -15.40 -24.02
N ASP A 33 3.59 -15.81 -23.16
CA ASP A 33 3.87 -17.23 -22.89
C ASP A 33 2.91 -17.74 -21.79
N ARG A 34 1.91 -18.51 -22.20
CA ARG A 34 0.86 -19.03 -21.31
C ARG A 34 1.39 -20.04 -20.28
N GLU A 35 2.35 -20.86 -20.68
CA GLU A 35 2.94 -21.88 -19.80
C GLU A 35 3.75 -21.22 -18.67
N ARG A 36 4.45 -20.15 -19.00
CA ARG A 36 5.26 -19.40 -18.06
C ARG A 36 4.49 -18.27 -17.37
N ALA A 37 3.34 -17.86 -17.88
CA ALA A 37 2.59 -16.65 -17.51
C ALA A 37 3.48 -15.39 -17.54
N LEU A 38 4.23 -15.22 -18.61
CA LEU A 38 5.17 -14.13 -18.81
C LEU A 38 4.96 -13.48 -20.19
N TYR A 39 5.24 -12.18 -20.27
CA TYR A 39 5.52 -11.53 -21.54
C TYR A 39 7.05 -11.60 -21.75
N SER A 40 7.51 -12.77 -22.24
CA SER A 40 8.91 -13.22 -22.16
C SER A 40 9.91 -12.26 -22.80
N GLN A 41 9.55 -11.64 -23.90
CA GLN A 41 10.42 -10.69 -24.62
C GLN A 41 10.76 -9.44 -23.76
N ASP A 42 9.81 -8.94 -22.97
CA ASP A 42 10.06 -7.79 -22.12
C ASP A 42 11.03 -8.13 -20.97
N ALA A 43 10.91 -9.33 -20.39
CA ALA A 43 11.83 -9.77 -19.34
C ALA A 43 13.26 -9.91 -19.87
N LEU A 44 13.41 -10.48 -21.06
CA LEU A 44 14.71 -10.62 -21.73
C LEU A 44 15.27 -9.24 -22.11
N ALA A 45 14.48 -8.38 -22.75
CA ALA A 45 14.90 -7.05 -23.18
C ALA A 45 15.38 -6.20 -22.01
N PHE A 46 14.61 -6.16 -20.90
CA PHE A 46 14.99 -5.39 -19.70
C PHE A 46 16.34 -5.85 -19.14
N VAL A 47 16.55 -7.15 -19.00
CA VAL A 47 17.79 -7.70 -18.41
C VAL A 47 18.99 -7.47 -19.33
N GLN A 48 18.83 -7.75 -20.61
CA GLN A 48 19.90 -7.61 -21.60
C GLN A 48 20.36 -6.13 -21.74
N ILE A 49 19.42 -5.19 -21.73
CA ILE A 49 19.71 -3.75 -21.84
C ILE A 49 20.32 -3.22 -20.55
N THR A 50 19.77 -3.59 -19.39
CA THR A 50 20.17 -2.97 -18.12
C THR A 50 21.32 -3.67 -17.40
N GLN A 51 21.63 -4.92 -17.76
CA GLN A 51 22.59 -5.77 -17.06
C GLN A 51 23.44 -6.64 -18.02
N PRO A 52 24.07 -6.04 -19.04
CA PRO A 52 24.77 -6.79 -20.10
C PRO A 52 25.93 -7.65 -19.56
N GLN A 53 26.60 -7.19 -18.50
CA GLN A 53 27.69 -7.95 -17.89
C GLN A 53 27.20 -9.23 -17.19
N GLU A 54 26.08 -9.14 -16.49
CA GLU A 54 25.47 -10.31 -15.83
C GLU A 54 24.91 -11.28 -16.88
N TRP A 55 24.35 -10.74 -17.96
CA TRP A 55 23.89 -11.53 -19.11
C TRP A 55 25.03 -12.29 -19.77
N GLU A 56 26.17 -11.65 -20.00
CA GLU A 56 27.35 -12.31 -20.57
C GLU A 56 27.90 -13.43 -19.67
N LYS A 57 27.92 -13.23 -18.33
CA LYS A 57 28.30 -14.29 -17.39
C LYS A 57 27.37 -15.48 -17.50
N PHE A 58 26.06 -15.22 -17.59
CA PHE A 58 25.04 -16.26 -17.72
C PHE A 58 25.14 -16.99 -19.05
N ALA A 59 25.34 -16.27 -20.17
CA ALA A 59 25.50 -16.84 -21.50
C ALA A 59 26.73 -17.76 -21.62
N LYS A 60 27.83 -17.46 -20.89
CA LYS A 60 28.98 -18.36 -20.83
C LYS A 60 28.68 -19.70 -20.16
N ILE A 61 27.70 -19.74 -19.24
CA ILE A 61 27.28 -20.99 -18.57
C ILE A 61 26.31 -21.77 -19.46
N TYR A 62 25.46 -21.05 -20.17
CA TYR A 62 24.41 -21.62 -21.03
C TYR A 62 24.55 -21.11 -22.48
N PRO A 63 25.60 -21.49 -23.22
CA PRO A 63 25.87 -20.94 -24.55
C PRO A 63 24.82 -21.36 -25.58
N SER A 64 24.13 -22.48 -25.37
CA SER A 64 22.99 -22.90 -26.16
C SER A 64 21.71 -22.55 -25.45
N ASP A 65 20.74 -21.94 -26.16
CA ASP A 65 19.43 -21.59 -25.62
C ASP A 65 19.46 -20.69 -24.36
N THR A 66 20.37 -19.73 -24.29
CA THR A 66 20.56 -18.82 -23.15
C THR A 66 19.24 -18.20 -22.67
N GLU A 67 18.43 -17.70 -23.59
CA GLU A 67 17.14 -17.06 -23.29
C GLU A 67 16.15 -18.04 -22.67
N ARG A 68 16.06 -19.25 -23.19
CA ARG A 68 15.19 -20.29 -22.62
C ARG A 68 15.61 -20.65 -21.20
N HIS A 69 16.92 -20.86 -20.97
CA HIS A 69 17.44 -21.17 -19.63
C HIS A 69 17.18 -20.03 -18.65
N PHE A 70 17.32 -18.78 -19.09
CA PHE A 70 16.99 -17.62 -18.25
C PHE A 70 15.51 -17.63 -17.82
N LEU A 71 14.59 -17.84 -18.77
CA LEU A 71 13.16 -17.93 -18.49
C LEU A 71 12.81 -19.11 -17.58
N ASP A 72 13.48 -20.24 -17.73
CA ASP A 72 13.26 -21.41 -16.87
C ASP A 72 13.74 -21.14 -15.43
N VAL A 73 14.89 -20.46 -15.25
CA VAL A 73 15.38 -20.00 -13.92
C VAL A 73 14.40 -19.00 -13.32
N LEU A 74 13.89 -18.05 -14.11
CA LEU A 74 12.91 -17.06 -13.65
C LEU A 74 11.62 -17.76 -13.16
N VAL A 75 11.09 -18.70 -13.93
CA VAL A 75 9.88 -19.46 -13.55
C VAL A 75 10.13 -20.32 -12.31
N ALA A 76 11.29 -20.94 -12.20
CA ALA A 76 11.67 -21.70 -11.00
C ALA A 76 11.70 -20.80 -9.76
N GLN A 77 12.22 -19.59 -9.89
CA GLN A 77 12.25 -18.62 -8.80
C GLN A 77 10.86 -18.12 -8.41
N LEU A 78 9.99 -17.85 -9.37
CA LEU A 78 8.59 -17.46 -9.14
C LEU A 78 7.79 -18.51 -8.33
N LYS A 79 8.20 -19.79 -8.38
CA LYS A 79 7.55 -20.90 -7.65
C LYS A 79 8.10 -21.14 -6.24
N LYS A 80 9.12 -20.41 -5.80
CA LYS A 80 9.81 -20.67 -4.51
C LYS A 80 9.11 -20.11 -3.28
N ALA A 81 8.02 -19.38 -3.41
CA ALA A 81 7.32 -18.81 -2.26
C ALA A 81 6.85 -19.92 -1.29
N ASP A 82 7.35 -19.88 -0.04
CA ASP A 82 7.02 -20.86 1.00
C ASP A 82 6.60 -20.13 2.29
N ILE A 83 5.35 -20.29 2.69
CA ILE A 83 4.80 -19.72 3.94
C ILE A 83 5.51 -20.22 5.19
N ASN A 84 6.09 -21.41 5.15
CA ASN A 84 6.75 -22.04 6.29
C ASN A 84 8.24 -21.68 6.38
N ALA A 85 8.80 -20.98 5.39
CA ALA A 85 10.17 -20.52 5.44
C ALA A 85 10.44 -19.67 6.70
N THR A 86 11.62 -19.76 7.25
CA THR A 86 12.03 -19.00 8.43
C THR A 86 12.33 -17.53 8.10
N ASP A 87 12.87 -17.30 6.90
CA ASP A 87 13.22 -15.96 6.43
C ASP A 87 12.08 -15.30 5.65
N MET A 88 11.97 -13.99 5.80
CA MET A 88 10.92 -13.18 5.16
C MET A 88 11.04 -13.22 3.64
N LEU A 89 12.26 -13.23 3.10
CA LEU A 89 12.50 -13.23 1.67
C LEU A 89 11.87 -14.45 0.99
N SER A 90 12.15 -15.66 1.51
CA SER A 90 11.57 -16.89 0.97
C SER A 90 10.05 -16.95 1.09
N ARG A 91 9.47 -16.33 2.14
CA ARG A 91 8.01 -16.19 2.29
C ARG A 91 7.40 -15.27 1.24
N THR A 92 8.09 -14.20 0.90
CA THR A 92 7.63 -13.15 -0.01
C THR A 92 7.85 -13.51 -1.47
N TYR A 93 8.69 -14.50 -1.79
CA TYR A 93 8.97 -14.88 -3.16
C TYR A 93 7.68 -15.12 -3.97
N GLY A 94 7.81 -15.14 -5.28
CA GLY A 94 6.77 -15.05 -6.27
C GLY A 94 6.98 -13.79 -7.10
N THR A 95 5.97 -13.28 -7.73
CA THR A 95 6.07 -12.09 -8.60
C THR A 95 6.61 -10.87 -7.85
N LEU A 96 6.09 -10.57 -6.66
CA LEU A 96 6.55 -9.43 -5.87
C LEU A 96 8.02 -9.58 -5.43
N GLY A 97 8.39 -10.74 -4.91
CA GLY A 97 9.75 -11.00 -4.46
C GLY A 97 10.76 -10.96 -5.61
N VAL A 98 10.41 -11.50 -6.78
CA VAL A 98 11.25 -11.42 -7.97
C VAL A 98 11.43 -9.99 -8.45
N LEU A 99 10.36 -9.16 -8.45
CA LEU A 99 10.47 -7.74 -8.79
C LEU A 99 11.39 -6.97 -7.85
N ARG A 100 11.35 -7.26 -6.55
CA ARG A 100 12.12 -6.55 -5.52
C ARG A 100 13.55 -7.04 -5.35
N HIS A 101 13.76 -8.34 -5.43
CA HIS A 101 15.04 -8.98 -5.08
C HIS A 101 15.71 -9.65 -6.27
N GLY A 102 15.03 -9.72 -7.42
CA GLY A 102 15.54 -10.34 -8.62
C GLY A 102 15.69 -11.86 -8.51
N ILE A 103 16.58 -12.39 -9.34
CA ILE A 103 16.90 -13.82 -9.38
C ILE A 103 18.41 -14.05 -9.34
N LYS A 104 18.82 -15.23 -8.89
CA LYS A 104 20.22 -15.64 -8.87
C LYS A 104 20.37 -16.99 -9.57
N SER A 105 21.33 -17.08 -10.48
CA SER A 105 21.75 -18.34 -11.09
C SER A 105 23.27 -18.41 -11.11
N HIS A 106 23.84 -19.38 -10.38
CA HIS A 106 25.28 -19.52 -10.21
C HIS A 106 25.90 -18.21 -9.69
N ASN A 107 26.81 -17.61 -10.47
CA ASN A 107 27.49 -16.35 -10.17
C ASN A 107 26.81 -15.11 -10.80
N ALA A 108 25.76 -15.30 -11.62
CA ALA A 108 24.99 -14.21 -12.20
C ALA A 108 23.80 -13.83 -11.32
N ARG A 109 23.54 -12.52 -11.22
CA ARG A 109 22.40 -11.96 -10.47
C ARG A 109 21.67 -10.97 -11.36
N PHE A 110 20.35 -11.11 -11.44
CA PHE A 110 19.51 -10.26 -12.27
C PHE A 110 18.42 -9.58 -11.46
N SER A 111 18.32 -8.26 -11.57
CA SER A 111 17.16 -7.50 -11.14
C SER A 111 16.10 -7.54 -12.24
N LEU A 112 14.85 -7.84 -11.90
CA LEU A 112 13.74 -7.87 -12.86
C LEU A 112 12.95 -6.55 -12.90
N CYS A 113 13.27 -5.61 -12.01
CA CYS A 113 12.71 -4.28 -11.99
C CYS A 113 13.71 -3.30 -11.36
N GLN A 114 13.76 -2.08 -11.85
CA GLN A 114 14.43 -0.99 -11.18
C GLN A 114 13.39 -0.04 -10.63
N PHE A 115 13.27 0.05 -9.31
CA PHE A 115 12.44 1.06 -8.67
C PHE A 115 13.11 2.43 -8.68
N LYS A 116 12.28 3.48 -8.59
CA LYS A 116 12.79 4.86 -8.54
C LYS A 116 13.67 5.03 -7.31
N PRO A 117 14.88 5.56 -7.45
CA PRO A 117 15.74 5.80 -6.29
C PRO A 117 15.15 6.90 -5.39
N GLU A 118 15.45 6.80 -4.10
CA GLU A 118 14.97 7.75 -3.07
C GLU A 118 15.63 9.14 -3.22
N HIS A 119 16.75 9.22 -3.95
CA HIS A 119 17.51 10.45 -4.24
C HIS A 119 18.16 10.39 -5.63
N ASN A 120 18.52 11.56 -6.18
CA ASN A 120 19.07 11.70 -7.54
C ASN A 120 20.59 11.55 -7.63
N LEU A 121 21.27 11.10 -6.57
CA LEU A 121 22.74 11.05 -6.51
C LEU A 121 23.36 9.97 -7.42
N ASN A 122 22.56 9.03 -7.91
CA ASN A 122 23.02 7.98 -8.83
C ASN A 122 22.28 8.04 -10.17
N PRO A 123 22.86 8.72 -11.20
CA PRO A 123 22.25 8.84 -12.53
C PRO A 123 22.03 7.51 -13.24
N GLU A 124 22.91 6.51 -13.00
CA GLU A 124 22.77 5.18 -13.63
C GLU A 124 21.50 4.48 -13.18
N THR A 125 21.14 4.62 -11.90
CA THR A 125 19.88 4.06 -11.35
C THR A 125 18.67 4.70 -12.02
N LEU A 126 18.68 6.02 -12.24
CA LEU A 126 17.61 6.72 -12.96
C LEU A 126 17.54 6.29 -14.43
N THR A 127 18.69 6.10 -15.08
CA THR A 127 18.73 5.60 -16.46
C THR A 127 18.11 4.20 -16.53
N ARG A 128 18.46 3.32 -15.60
CA ARG A 128 17.92 1.98 -15.50
C ARG A 128 16.42 1.98 -15.16
N TYR A 129 15.97 2.90 -14.31
CA TYR A 129 14.55 3.09 -13.99
C TYR A 129 13.72 3.40 -15.24
N LYS A 130 14.22 4.24 -16.13
CA LYS A 130 13.56 4.60 -17.40
C LYS A 130 13.50 3.45 -18.41
N GLN A 131 14.22 2.35 -18.19
CA GLN A 131 14.18 1.15 -19.03
C GLN A 131 13.09 0.16 -18.59
N ASN A 132 12.36 0.42 -17.50
CA ASN A 132 11.22 -0.44 -17.15
C ASN A 132 10.19 -0.42 -18.28
N ILE A 133 9.71 -1.62 -18.63
CA ILE A 133 8.71 -1.83 -19.68
C ILE A 133 7.38 -2.10 -19.01
N CYS A 134 6.46 -1.13 -19.08
CA CYS A 134 5.08 -1.29 -18.62
C CYS A 134 4.20 -1.64 -19.82
N ARG A 135 3.62 -2.84 -19.83
CA ARG A 135 2.84 -3.35 -20.96
C ARG A 135 1.40 -3.64 -20.58
N ILE A 136 0.47 -3.22 -21.44
CA ILE A 136 -0.95 -3.54 -21.37
C ILE A 136 -1.33 -4.49 -22.50
N VAL A 137 -1.96 -5.62 -22.19
CA VAL A 137 -2.39 -6.60 -23.17
C VAL A 137 -3.91 -6.75 -23.09
N PRO A 138 -4.65 -6.31 -24.12
CA PRO A 138 -6.09 -6.51 -24.19
C PRO A 138 -6.44 -7.94 -24.60
N GLU A 139 -7.63 -8.39 -24.19
CA GLU A 139 -8.23 -9.67 -24.58
C GLU A 139 -7.27 -10.85 -24.44
N LEU A 140 -6.51 -10.89 -23.33
CA LEU A 140 -5.46 -11.89 -23.14
C LEU A 140 -6.04 -13.29 -22.96
N VAL A 141 -5.71 -14.21 -23.87
CA VAL A 141 -5.95 -15.65 -23.68
C VAL A 141 -4.87 -16.19 -22.72
N TYR A 142 -5.22 -16.32 -21.45
CA TYR A 142 -4.25 -16.51 -20.37
C TYR A 142 -3.90 -17.96 -20.04
N SER A 143 -4.82 -18.90 -20.31
CA SER A 143 -4.71 -20.28 -19.83
C SER A 143 -3.83 -21.15 -20.75
N PRO A 144 -2.87 -21.90 -20.21
CA PRO A 144 -2.17 -22.95 -20.95
C PRO A 144 -3.11 -24.12 -21.31
N HIS A 145 -4.28 -24.22 -20.67
CA HIS A 145 -5.28 -25.27 -20.90
C HIS A 145 -6.33 -24.85 -21.93
N ALA A 146 -6.24 -23.62 -22.48
CA ALA A 146 -7.15 -23.16 -23.52
C ALA A 146 -6.99 -23.95 -24.80
N SER A 147 -8.11 -24.38 -25.41
CA SER A 147 -8.12 -25.05 -26.70
C SER A 147 -7.66 -24.13 -27.84
N LYS A 148 -7.16 -24.68 -28.96
CA LYS A 148 -6.82 -23.86 -30.13
C LYS A 148 -8.04 -23.04 -30.61
N ALA A 149 -9.24 -23.60 -30.52
CA ALA A 149 -10.49 -22.93 -30.88
C ALA A 149 -10.76 -21.66 -30.00
N ALA A 150 -10.21 -21.55 -28.79
CA ALA A 150 -10.37 -20.36 -27.96
C ALA A 150 -9.78 -19.09 -28.59
N PHE A 151 -8.86 -19.21 -29.54
CA PHE A 151 -8.28 -18.09 -30.29
C PHE A 151 -9.13 -17.65 -31.47
N GLU A 152 -9.94 -18.58 -32.01
CA GLU A 152 -10.75 -18.37 -33.21
C GLU A 152 -12.23 -18.11 -32.89
N GLU A 153 -12.66 -18.45 -31.64
CA GLU A 153 -14.05 -18.28 -31.21
C GLU A 153 -14.39 -16.80 -30.99
N THR A 154 -15.54 -16.39 -31.50
CA THR A 154 -16.15 -15.08 -31.25
C THR A 154 -17.37 -15.21 -30.35
N GLY A 155 -17.64 -14.21 -29.51
CA GLY A 155 -18.82 -14.17 -28.63
C GLY A 155 -18.60 -14.81 -27.25
N VAL A 156 -19.67 -15.27 -26.60
CA VAL A 156 -19.69 -15.72 -25.18
C VAL A 156 -18.75 -16.90 -24.90
N LYS A 157 -18.58 -17.83 -25.86
CA LYS A 157 -17.67 -18.98 -25.70
C LYS A 157 -16.20 -18.56 -25.72
N ALA A 158 -15.86 -17.54 -26.51
CA ALA A 158 -14.51 -16.99 -26.60
C ALA A 158 -14.03 -16.36 -25.28
N LYS A 159 -14.96 -15.89 -24.42
CA LYS A 159 -14.63 -15.23 -23.13
C LYS A 159 -14.15 -16.19 -22.04
N LYS A 160 -14.28 -17.50 -22.18
CA LYS A 160 -13.94 -18.48 -21.13
C LYS A 160 -12.48 -18.38 -20.64
N TRP A 161 -11.53 -18.13 -21.55
CA TRP A 161 -10.09 -18.09 -21.28
C TRP A 161 -9.46 -16.72 -21.49
N ARG A 162 -10.25 -15.68 -21.65
CA ARG A 162 -9.80 -14.31 -21.91
C ARG A 162 -10.07 -13.42 -20.72
N ILE A 163 -9.10 -12.56 -20.41
CA ILE A 163 -9.22 -11.45 -19.48
C ILE A 163 -9.17 -10.17 -20.30
N ASP A 164 -10.05 -9.22 -19.97
CA ASP A 164 -10.24 -8.01 -20.77
C ASP A 164 -8.93 -7.19 -20.87
N LEU A 165 -8.21 -7.00 -19.75
CA LEU A 165 -6.89 -6.36 -19.73
C LEU A 165 -5.95 -7.05 -18.73
N VAL A 166 -4.68 -7.19 -19.12
CA VAL A 166 -3.61 -7.65 -18.22
C VAL A 166 -2.42 -6.70 -18.29
N LEU A 167 -1.93 -6.29 -17.13
CA LEU A 167 -0.79 -5.38 -16.98
C LEU A 167 0.46 -6.16 -16.58
N PHE A 168 1.56 -5.84 -17.26
CA PHE A 168 2.88 -6.43 -17.01
C PHE A 168 3.91 -5.33 -16.73
N VAL A 169 4.87 -5.66 -15.87
CA VAL A 169 6.10 -4.87 -15.67
C VAL A 169 7.28 -5.78 -15.99
N ASN A 170 8.10 -5.39 -16.97
CA ASN A 170 9.25 -6.18 -17.43
C ASN A 170 8.88 -7.67 -17.66
N GLY A 171 7.74 -7.89 -18.28
CA GLY A 171 7.23 -9.21 -18.61
C GLY A 171 6.58 -10.00 -17.46
N LEU A 172 6.62 -9.52 -16.21
CA LEU A 172 5.95 -10.14 -15.08
C LEU A 172 4.52 -9.61 -14.94
N PRO A 173 3.51 -10.48 -14.70
CA PRO A 173 2.12 -10.05 -14.56
C PRO A 173 1.90 -9.34 -13.24
N ILE A 174 1.26 -8.16 -13.28
CA ILE A 174 1.01 -7.34 -12.10
C ILE A 174 -0.47 -7.27 -11.76
N ALA A 175 -1.30 -6.97 -12.76
CA ALA A 175 -2.73 -6.78 -12.54
C ALA A 175 -3.55 -7.40 -13.66
N THR A 176 -4.76 -7.84 -13.33
CA THR A 176 -5.80 -8.22 -14.28
C THR A 176 -7.01 -7.33 -14.09
N LEU A 177 -7.71 -6.96 -15.16
CA LEU A 177 -8.91 -6.16 -15.11
C LEU A 177 -10.01 -6.85 -15.91
N GLU A 178 -11.20 -6.98 -15.30
CA GLU A 178 -12.45 -7.33 -15.97
C GLU A 178 -13.32 -6.09 -16.03
N LEU A 179 -13.73 -5.72 -17.25
CA LEU A 179 -14.43 -4.47 -17.53
C LEU A 179 -15.91 -4.71 -17.78
N LYS A 180 -16.75 -3.79 -17.32
CA LYS A 180 -18.19 -3.79 -17.61
C LYS A 180 -18.67 -2.39 -17.98
N SER A 181 -19.42 -2.30 -19.07
CA SER A 181 -20.14 -1.08 -19.44
C SER A 181 -21.53 -1.11 -18.84
N GLU A 182 -21.98 0.02 -18.28
CA GLU A 182 -23.15 0.06 -17.39
C GLU A 182 -24.53 0.02 -18.02
N PHE A 183 -24.66 -0.22 -19.30
CA PHE A 183 -26.01 -0.27 -19.87
C PHE A 183 -26.88 -1.40 -19.30
N LYS A 184 -26.26 -2.53 -18.85
CA LYS A 184 -26.92 -3.69 -18.20
C LYS A 184 -26.03 -4.44 -17.23
N GLN A 185 -24.80 -4.01 -17.01
CA GLN A 185 -23.80 -4.77 -16.26
C GLN A 185 -23.07 -3.85 -15.28
N THR A 186 -23.09 -4.20 -14.01
CA THR A 186 -22.43 -3.47 -12.91
C THR A 186 -21.08 -4.08 -12.59
N VAL A 187 -20.30 -3.44 -11.73
CA VAL A 187 -19.07 -4.00 -11.13
C VAL A 187 -19.30 -5.40 -10.56
N GLN A 188 -20.52 -5.70 -10.07
CA GLN A 188 -20.89 -7.01 -9.55
C GLN A 188 -20.86 -8.12 -10.61
N ASN A 189 -21.10 -7.80 -11.87
CA ASN A 189 -20.96 -8.77 -12.97
C ASN A 189 -19.49 -9.13 -13.21
N ALA A 190 -18.56 -8.17 -13.14
CA ALA A 190 -17.13 -8.41 -13.22
C ALA A 190 -16.64 -9.26 -12.02
N ILE A 191 -17.10 -8.93 -10.81
CA ILE A 191 -16.83 -9.73 -9.59
C ILE A 191 -17.31 -11.17 -9.77
N THR A 192 -18.54 -11.35 -10.28
CA THR A 192 -19.11 -12.67 -10.54
C THR A 192 -18.30 -13.44 -11.58
N GLN A 193 -17.82 -12.76 -12.62
CA GLN A 193 -16.96 -13.34 -13.65
C GLN A 193 -15.66 -13.87 -13.04
N TYR A 194 -14.99 -13.11 -12.17
CA TYR A 194 -13.82 -13.60 -11.42
C TYR A 194 -14.15 -14.82 -10.57
N LYS A 195 -15.23 -14.77 -9.78
CA LYS A 195 -15.61 -15.85 -8.87
C LYS A 195 -15.96 -17.14 -9.58
N LYS A 196 -16.59 -17.07 -10.75
CA LYS A 196 -17.14 -18.24 -11.47
C LYS A 196 -16.26 -18.77 -12.59
N THR A 197 -15.48 -17.89 -13.25
CA THR A 197 -14.79 -18.25 -14.49
C THR A 197 -13.29 -17.99 -14.48
N ARG A 198 -12.77 -17.13 -13.58
CA ARG A 198 -11.33 -16.85 -13.46
C ARG A 198 -10.76 -17.58 -12.25
N LEU A 199 -10.85 -18.90 -12.31
CA LEU A 199 -10.41 -19.76 -11.20
C LEU A 199 -8.89 -19.92 -11.23
N PRO A 200 -8.23 -20.02 -10.05
CA PRO A 200 -6.78 -20.23 -9.97
C PRO A 200 -6.33 -21.64 -10.41
N LYS A 201 -7.30 -22.53 -10.68
CA LYS A 201 -7.09 -23.85 -11.27
C LYS A 201 -8.12 -24.10 -12.38
N ASP A 202 -7.67 -24.72 -13.45
CA ASP A 202 -8.58 -25.15 -14.52
C ASP A 202 -9.56 -26.21 -14.01
N PRO A 203 -10.88 -26.01 -14.14
CA PRO A 203 -11.88 -26.96 -13.67
C PRO A 203 -11.81 -28.32 -14.36
N GLY A 204 -11.35 -28.35 -15.61
CA GLY A 204 -11.29 -29.59 -16.42
C GLY A 204 -10.11 -30.47 -16.05
N THR A 205 -8.95 -29.87 -15.79
CA THR A 205 -7.69 -30.60 -15.56
C THR A 205 -7.24 -30.56 -14.09
N ASN A 206 -7.85 -29.72 -13.27
CA ASN A 206 -7.43 -29.39 -11.88
C ASN A 206 -5.96 -28.89 -11.78
N LYS A 207 -5.36 -28.47 -12.91
CA LYS A 207 -4.01 -27.90 -12.94
C LYS A 207 -4.06 -26.39 -12.62
N PRO A 208 -2.97 -25.82 -12.05
CA PRO A 208 -2.90 -24.39 -11.79
C PRO A 208 -3.03 -23.56 -13.06
N GLU A 209 -3.68 -22.41 -12.96
CA GLU A 209 -3.64 -21.31 -13.91
C GLU A 209 -2.51 -20.37 -13.51
N PRO A 210 -1.34 -20.36 -14.19
CA PRO A 210 -0.15 -19.65 -13.70
C PRO A 210 -0.37 -18.15 -13.51
N LEU A 211 -1.15 -17.50 -14.39
CA LEU A 211 -1.47 -16.07 -14.27
C LEU A 211 -2.30 -15.75 -13.02
N LEU A 212 -3.20 -16.65 -12.62
CA LEU A 212 -4.17 -16.44 -11.54
C LEU A 212 -3.74 -17.09 -10.22
N THR A 213 -2.60 -17.77 -10.21
CA THR A 213 -2.08 -18.43 -9.01
C THR A 213 -1.52 -17.40 -8.03
N PHE A 214 -2.02 -17.43 -6.80
CA PHE A 214 -1.62 -16.53 -5.72
C PHE A 214 -0.09 -16.44 -5.55
N LYS A 215 0.44 -15.24 -5.39
CA LYS A 215 1.86 -14.85 -5.35
C LYS A 215 2.65 -15.10 -6.64
N ARG A 216 2.36 -16.16 -7.37
CA ARG A 216 3.08 -16.59 -8.58
C ARG A 216 2.68 -15.80 -9.83
N GLY A 217 1.40 -15.46 -9.94
CA GLY A 217 0.79 -14.74 -11.07
C GLY A 217 0.61 -13.24 -10.79
N ALA A 218 -0.49 -12.70 -11.26
CA ALA A 218 -0.87 -11.32 -11.00
C ALA A 218 -1.08 -11.07 -9.49
N LEU A 219 -0.70 -9.88 -9.04
CA LEU A 219 -0.73 -9.49 -7.63
C LEU A 219 -2.08 -8.92 -7.20
N VAL A 220 -2.82 -8.34 -8.17
CA VAL A 220 -4.12 -7.73 -7.93
C VAL A 220 -5.06 -7.98 -9.10
N HIS A 221 -6.34 -8.10 -8.80
CA HIS A 221 -7.43 -8.35 -9.75
C HIS A 221 -8.49 -7.28 -9.57
N PHE A 222 -8.71 -6.45 -10.59
CA PHE A 222 -9.69 -5.38 -10.57
C PHE A 222 -10.94 -5.76 -11.33
N ALA A 223 -12.08 -5.59 -10.69
CA ALA A 223 -13.40 -5.55 -11.32
C ALA A 223 -13.75 -4.07 -11.52
N VAL A 224 -13.97 -3.64 -12.75
CA VAL A 224 -14.11 -2.23 -13.12
C VAL A 224 -15.40 -2.02 -13.88
N SER A 225 -16.21 -1.06 -13.45
CA SER A 225 -17.28 -0.47 -14.25
C SER A 225 -16.98 1.00 -14.55
N GLN A 226 -17.86 1.69 -15.25
CA GLN A 226 -17.73 3.13 -15.48
C GLN A 226 -17.88 3.95 -14.18
N TYR A 227 -18.50 3.40 -13.13
CA TYR A 227 -18.82 4.10 -11.88
C TYR A 227 -18.10 3.55 -10.64
N GLU A 228 -17.72 2.27 -10.63
CA GLU A 228 -17.17 1.63 -9.46
C GLU A 228 -16.01 0.71 -9.78
N VAL A 229 -15.07 0.60 -8.83
CA VAL A 229 -13.95 -0.34 -8.86
C VAL A 229 -13.95 -1.19 -7.60
N SER A 230 -13.72 -2.49 -7.78
CA SER A 230 -13.43 -3.42 -6.69
C SER A 230 -12.16 -4.20 -6.99
N MET A 231 -11.43 -4.60 -5.96
CA MET A 231 -10.17 -5.33 -6.11
C MET A 231 -10.09 -6.57 -5.23
N ALA A 232 -9.36 -7.57 -5.68
CA ALA A 232 -8.96 -8.74 -4.89
C ALA A 232 -7.47 -9.04 -5.14
N THR A 233 -6.77 -9.53 -4.11
CA THR A 233 -5.35 -9.94 -4.23
C THR A 233 -5.16 -11.45 -4.25
N LYS A 234 -6.24 -12.21 -4.05
CA LYS A 234 -6.25 -13.65 -4.10
C LYS A 234 -7.57 -14.14 -4.66
N LEU A 235 -7.52 -14.95 -5.70
CA LEU A 235 -8.71 -15.62 -6.26
C LEU A 235 -8.89 -16.99 -5.57
N ASP A 236 -10.12 -17.29 -5.17
CA ASP A 236 -10.51 -18.55 -4.51
C ASP A 236 -11.97 -18.93 -4.86
N GLY A 237 -12.33 -18.81 -6.13
CA GLY A 237 -13.68 -19.06 -6.60
C GLY A 237 -14.72 -18.21 -5.86
N ASP A 238 -15.80 -18.82 -5.39
CA ASP A 238 -16.86 -18.12 -4.66
C ASP A 238 -16.39 -17.46 -3.35
N LYS A 239 -15.31 -17.96 -2.75
CA LYS A 239 -14.70 -17.40 -1.54
C LYS A 239 -13.81 -16.19 -1.80
N THR A 240 -13.60 -15.80 -3.07
CA THR A 240 -12.83 -14.61 -3.39
C THR A 240 -13.48 -13.39 -2.74
N PHE A 241 -12.69 -12.65 -1.97
CA PHE A 241 -13.13 -11.45 -1.30
C PHE A 241 -12.68 -10.22 -2.08
N PHE A 242 -13.64 -9.44 -2.56
CA PHE A 242 -13.42 -8.18 -3.24
C PHE A 242 -13.61 -7.01 -2.27
N LEU A 243 -12.68 -6.08 -2.29
CA LEU A 243 -12.70 -4.84 -1.54
C LEU A 243 -13.06 -3.67 -2.47
N PRO A 244 -13.92 -2.73 -2.06
CA PRO A 244 -14.10 -1.47 -2.77
C PRO A 244 -12.77 -0.73 -2.95
N PHE A 245 -12.59 -0.16 -4.15
CA PHE A 245 -11.42 0.65 -4.48
C PHE A 245 -11.86 2.01 -5.03
N ASN A 246 -12.81 2.65 -4.37
CA ASN A 246 -13.42 3.91 -4.79
C ASN A 246 -12.84 5.11 -4.03
N LYS A 247 -12.94 6.31 -4.64
CA LYS A 247 -12.53 7.57 -4.02
C LYS A 247 -13.40 7.94 -2.82
N GLY A 248 -14.68 7.57 -2.86
CA GLY A 248 -15.74 8.16 -2.06
C GLY A 248 -16.37 9.35 -2.78
N THR A 249 -17.53 9.77 -2.31
CA THR A 249 -18.25 10.93 -2.83
C THR A 249 -17.93 12.20 -2.04
N HIS A 250 -18.12 13.39 -2.63
CA HIS A 250 -17.85 14.68 -1.99
C HIS A 250 -18.64 14.89 -0.69
N ASP A 251 -19.81 14.23 -0.54
CA ASP A 251 -20.62 14.24 0.66
C ASP A 251 -20.24 13.15 1.69
N GLY A 252 -19.12 12.46 1.44
CA GLY A 252 -18.55 11.45 2.33
C GLY A 252 -19.21 10.08 2.23
N GLY A 253 -19.93 9.76 1.15
CA GLY A 253 -20.49 8.42 0.89
C GLY A 253 -19.51 7.49 0.17
N ALA A 254 -19.93 6.23 -0.05
CA ALA A 254 -19.23 5.26 -0.87
C ALA A 254 -19.33 5.56 -2.37
N GLY A 255 -18.59 4.81 -3.19
CA GLY A 255 -18.57 4.97 -4.64
C GLY A 255 -17.68 6.11 -5.12
N ASN A 256 -18.03 6.72 -6.23
CA ASN A 256 -17.32 7.82 -6.84
C ASN A 256 -18.32 8.89 -7.32
N ASP A 257 -17.92 10.15 -7.27
CA ASP A 257 -18.73 11.23 -7.87
C ASP A 257 -18.78 11.07 -9.39
N ILE A 258 -19.89 11.49 -9.98
CA ILE A 258 -20.04 11.56 -11.43
C ILE A 258 -19.14 12.71 -11.93
N PRO A 259 -18.28 12.48 -12.94
CA PRO A 259 -17.43 13.52 -13.49
C PRO A 259 -18.25 14.67 -14.07
N GLU A 260 -17.73 15.90 -13.98
CA GLU A 260 -18.32 17.07 -14.63
C GLU A 260 -18.24 16.97 -16.16
N ASP A 261 -17.14 16.41 -16.69
CA ASP A 261 -17.01 16.09 -18.11
C ASP A 261 -17.76 14.79 -18.42
N ALA A 262 -18.78 14.89 -19.26
CA ALA A 262 -19.59 13.74 -19.69
C ALA A 262 -18.81 12.71 -20.52
N ASN A 263 -17.60 13.04 -20.99
CA ASN A 263 -16.71 12.12 -21.71
C ASN A 263 -15.71 11.40 -20.78
N ASP A 264 -15.68 11.74 -19.49
CA ASP A 264 -14.83 11.06 -18.50
C ASP A 264 -15.63 10.00 -17.73
N TYR A 265 -14.92 9.12 -17.05
CA TYR A 265 -15.49 8.05 -16.25
C TYR A 265 -15.24 8.30 -14.77
N ALA A 266 -16.22 8.01 -13.93
CA ALA A 266 -16.06 8.12 -12.48
C ALA A 266 -14.90 7.25 -11.95
N THR A 267 -14.48 6.26 -12.72
CA THR A 267 -13.38 5.33 -12.41
C THR A 267 -12.06 5.65 -13.13
N SER A 268 -12.00 6.74 -13.89
CA SER A 268 -10.81 7.12 -14.68
C SER A 268 -9.54 7.30 -13.84
N TYR A 269 -9.67 7.66 -12.56
CA TYR A 269 -8.55 7.75 -11.63
C TYR A 269 -7.75 6.43 -11.53
N LEU A 270 -8.39 5.27 -11.76
CA LEU A 270 -7.68 3.99 -11.70
C LEU A 270 -6.53 3.96 -12.70
N TRP A 271 -6.77 4.34 -13.96
CA TRP A 271 -5.73 4.31 -15.00
C TRP A 271 -5.04 5.64 -15.22
N ASN A 272 -5.67 6.76 -14.86
CA ASN A 272 -5.11 8.11 -15.01
C ASN A 272 -4.27 8.55 -13.80
N GLU A 273 -4.39 7.89 -12.66
CA GLU A 273 -3.64 8.20 -11.44
C GLU A 273 -2.94 6.96 -10.87
N VAL A 274 -3.71 5.95 -10.42
CA VAL A 274 -3.18 4.81 -9.65
C VAL A 274 -2.27 3.90 -10.48
N LEU A 275 -2.69 3.55 -11.69
CA LEU A 275 -1.98 2.65 -12.60
C LEU A 275 -1.02 3.38 -13.57
N LEU A 276 -0.75 4.67 -13.36
CA LEU A 276 0.38 5.32 -14.04
C LEU A 276 1.67 4.54 -13.77
N PRO A 277 2.56 4.34 -14.76
CA PRO A 277 3.79 3.56 -14.57
C PRO A 277 4.57 3.94 -13.31
N ASP A 278 4.82 5.22 -13.06
CA ASP A 278 5.55 5.70 -11.87
C ASP A 278 4.81 5.36 -10.57
N ASN A 279 3.49 5.52 -10.53
CA ASN A 279 2.69 5.26 -9.35
C ASN A 279 2.56 3.76 -9.09
N LEU A 280 2.35 2.95 -10.13
CA LEU A 280 2.30 1.49 -10.01
C LEU A 280 3.64 0.93 -9.51
N LEU A 281 4.76 1.40 -10.07
CA LEU A 281 6.10 1.01 -9.61
C LEU A 281 6.32 1.43 -8.15
N LYS A 282 5.85 2.61 -7.73
CA LYS A 282 5.89 3.05 -6.32
C LYS A 282 5.01 2.17 -5.42
N ILE A 283 3.82 1.77 -5.90
CA ILE A 283 2.94 0.83 -5.18
C ILE A 283 3.66 -0.51 -4.97
N LEU A 284 4.27 -1.06 -6.02
CA LEU A 284 5.02 -2.32 -5.96
C LEU A 284 6.26 -2.21 -5.05
N ALA A 285 6.93 -1.06 -5.03
CA ALA A 285 8.11 -0.83 -4.19
C ALA A 285 7.78 -0.70 -2.71
N SER A 286 6.71 0.08 -2.38
CA SER A 286 6.55 0.66 -1.04
C SER A 286 5.22 0.38 -0.36
N PHE A 287 4.21 -0.14 -1.07
CA PHE A 287 2.89 -0.40 -0.50
C PHE A 287 2.56 -1.88 -0.41
N VAL A 288 2.70 -2.63 -1.51
CA VAL A 288 2.33 -4.04 -1.52
C VAL A 288 3.20 -4.82 -0.55
N HIS A 289 2.58 -5.59 0.34
CA HIS A 289 3.32 -6.45 1.27
C HIS A 289 2.55 -7.73 1.60
N LEU A 290 3.27 -8.73 2.08
CA LEU A 290 2.70 -9.99 2.55
C LEU A 290 2.42 -9.90 4.05
N GLN A 291 1.15 -10.00 4.43
CA GLN A 291 0.74 -10.11 5.82
C GLN A 291 0.53 -11.59 6.19
N ILE A 292 1.19 -12.03 7.26
CA ILE A 292 1.04 -13.38 7.81
C ILE A 292 0.45 -13.29 9.20
N VAL A 293 -0.68 -13.97 9.42
CA VAL A 293 -1.40 -14.01 10.69
C VAL A 293 -1.54 -15.45 11.15
N GLU A 294 -1.23 -15.73 12.41
CA GLU A 294 -1.58 -17.01 13.03
C GLU A 294 -3.09 -17.02 13.33
N LYS A 295 -3.78 -18.04 12.85
CA LYS A 295 -5.18 -18.30 13.11
C LYS A 295 -5.33 -19.64 13.79
N GLU A 296 -6.41 -19.81 14.54
CA GLU A 296 -6.80 -21.05 15.16
C GLU A 296 -8.09 -21.56 14.50
N ASN A 297 -8.14 -22.85 14.19
CA ASN A 297 -9.34 -23.47 13.64
C ASN A 297 -10.31 -23.88 14.76
N ALA A 298 -11.50 -24.37 14.41
CA ALA A 298 -12.55 -24.76 15.34
C ALA A 298 -12.16 -25.88 16.34
N ILE A 299 -11.04 -26.57 16.11
CA ILE A 299 -10.50 -27.64 16.96
C ILE A 299 -9.21 -27.23 17.69
N GLY A 300 -8.88 -25.94 17.74
CA GLY A 300 -7.74 -25.42 18.49
C GLY A 300 -6.37 -25.57 17.78
N LEU A 301 -6.31 -26.00 16.52
CA LEU A 301 -5.05 -26.08 15.79
C LEU A 301 -4.67 -24.74 15.16
N LYS A 302 -3.49 -24.28 15.49
CA LYS A 302 -2.91 -23.04 14.92
C LYS A 302 -2.41 -23.29 13.50
N TYR A 303 -2.72 -22.35 12.61
CA TYR A 303 -2.20 -22.34 11.24
C TYR A 303 -1.87 -20.91 10.80
N LYS A 304 -0.91 -20.78 9.88
CA LYS A 304 -0.57 -19.50 9.27
C LYS A 304 -1.51 -19.19 8.13
N SER A 305 -2.12 -18.02 8.16
CA SER A 305 -2.92 -17.45 7.06
C SER A 305 -2.13 -16.31 6.44
N GLU A 306 -2.01 -16.29 5.12
CA GLU A 306 -1.32 -15.23 4.40
C GLU A 306 -2.27 -14.44 3.51
N SER A 307 -2.04 -13.15 3.43
CA SER A 307 -2.75 -12.21 2.57
C SER A 307 -1.74 -11.26 1.93
N LEU A 308 -1.87 -11.05 0.64
CA LEU A 308 -1.15 -9.97 -0.04
C LEU A 308 -1.98 -8.70 0.14
N ILE A 309 -1.39 -7.69 0.76
CA ILE A 309 -2.04 -6.41 0.99
C ILE A 309 -1.66 -5.47 -0.16
N PHE A 310 -2.67 -5.02 -0.87
CA PHE A 310 -2.61 -3.91 -1.83
C PHE A 310 -3.36 -2.73 -1.19
N PRO A 311 -2.88 -1.47 -1.27
CA PRO A 311 -3.56 -0.37 -0.60
C PRO A 311 -4.94 -0.13 -1.20
N ARG A 312 -5.94 0.20 -0.38
CA ARG A 312 -7.20 0.76 -0.87
C ARG A 312 -6.98 2.20 -1.33
N TYR A 313 -7.87 2.75 -2.15
CA TYR A 313 -7.68 4.07 -2.73
C TYR A 313 -7.36 5.15 -1.67
N HIS A 314 -8.19 5.29 -0.63
CA HIS A 314 -7.98 6.29 0.43
C HIS A 314 -6.67 6.12 1.20
N GLN A 315 -6.18 4.87 1.34
CA GLN A 315 -4.90 4.59 1.98
C GLN A 315 -3.73 5.03 1.09
N TRP A 316 -3.79 4.72 -0.20
CA TRP A 316 -2.82 5.16 -1.18
C TRP A 316 -2.79 6.68 -1.31
N ASP A 317 -3.97 7.32 -1.38
CA ASP A 317 -4.13 8.77 -1.52
C ASP A 317 -3.59 9.52 -0.31
N VAL A 318 -3.99 9.14 0.92
CA VAL A 318 -3.51 9.82 2.13
C VAL A 318 -1.99 9.74 2.27
N VAL A 319 -1.39 8.57 2.05
CA VAL A 319 0.07 8.42 2.20
C VAL A 319 0.79 9.28 1.17
N ASN A 320 0.36 9.28 -0.10
CA ASN A 320 0.97 10.11 -1.12
C ASN A 320 0.81 11.61 -0.83
N LYS A 321 -0.36 12.06 -0.39
CA LYS A 321 -0.59 13.46 0.01
C LYS A 321 0.30 13.87 1.18
N LEU A 322 0.45 13.02 2.20
CA LEU A 322 1.32 13.28 3.34
C LEU A 322 2.80 13.38 2.95
N ILE A 323 3.29 12.47 2.11
CA ILE A 323 4.67 12.51 1.62
C ILE A 323 4.91 13.75 0.78
N THR A 324 4.00 14.09 -0.13
CA THR A 324 4.08 15.31 -0.95
C THR A 324 4.09 16.56 -0.08
N ALA A 325 3.18 16.65 0.90
CA ALA A 325 3.13 17.79 1.82
C ALA A 325 4.41 17.90 2.67
N ALA A 326 4.93 16.77 3.18
CA ALA A 326 6.19 16.77 3.93
C ALA A 326 7.38 17.26 3.08
N THR A 327 7.40 16.91 1.79
CA THR A 327 8.44 17.35 0.86
C THR A 327 8.35 18.85 0.56
N VAL A 328 7.15 19.35 0.30
CA VAL A 328 6.93 20.75 -0.14
C VAL A 328 6.97 21.73 1.04
N GLU A 329 6.33 21.38 2.16
CA GLU A 329 6.15 22.27 3.30
C GLU A 329 7.31 22.18 4.32
N GLY A 330 8.10 21.12 4.27
CA GLY A 330 9.23 20.91 5.19
C GLY A 330 8.79 20.49 6.60
N THR A 331 9.53 20.98 7.62
CA THR A 331 9.29 20.65 9.03
C THR A 331 8.53 21.76 9.76
N GLY A 332 7.93 21.43 10.92
CA GLY A 332 7.13 22.34 11.73
C GLY A 332 5.63 22.26 11.46
N ASN A 333 5.17 21.28 10.68
CA ASN A 333 3.79 21.16 10.22
C ASN A 333 3.00 20.09 10.96
N LYS A 334 1.66 20.25 10.94
CA LYS A 334 0.71 19.33 11.56
C LYS A 334 -0.33 18.88 10.53
N TYR A 335 -0.68 17.59 10.63
CA TYR A 335 -1.61 16.94 9.71
C TYR A 335 -2.58 16.09 10.51
N LEU A 336 -3.88 16.33 10.35
CA LEU A 336 -4.93 15.52 10.95
C LEU A 336 -5.50 14.59 9.90
N ILE A 337 -5.47 13.30 10.16
CA ILE A 337 -6.02 12.26 9.29
C ILE A 337 -7.24 11.65 9.98
N GLN A 338 -8.43 12.01 9.50
CA GLN A 338 -9.69 11.50 10.02
C GLN A 338 -10.11 10.27 9.23
N HIS A 339 -9.72 9.11 9.70
CA HIS A 339 -10.06 7.82 9.11
C HIS A 339 -10.90 6.99 10.09
N SER A 340 -12.12 6.64 9.71
CA SER A 340 -13.02 5.87 10.56
C SER A 340 -12.47 4.48 10.92
N ALA A 341 -13.10 3.81 11.89
CA ALA A 341 -12.82 2.41 12.17
C ALA A 341 -12.99 1.56 10.88
N GLY A 342 -12.27 0.45 10.75
CA GLY A 342 -12.30 -0.40 9.54
C GLY A 342 -11.56 0.18 8.31
N SER A 343 -11.05 1.42 8.38
CA SER A 343 -10.28 2.03 7.28
C SER A 343 -8.92 1.37 7.04
N GLY A 344 -8.41 0.57 7.97
CA GLY A 344 -7.05 0.01 7.92
C GLY A 344 -5.98 1.04 8.27
N LYS A 345 -6.22 1.90 9.27
CA LYS A 345 -5.29 2.93 9.77
C LYS A 345 -3.88 2.39 10.02
N SER A 346 -3.74 1.21 10.63
CA SER A 346 -2.44 0.61 10.94
C SER A 346 -1.55 0.46 9.70
N ASN A 347 -2.12 0.05 8.56
CA ASN A 347 -1.39 -0.01 7.30
C ASN A 347 -0.99 1.39 6.80
N SER A 348 -1.91 2.36 6.85
CA SER A 348 -1.62 3.75 6.45
C SER A 348 -0.50 4.36 7.30
N ILE A 349 -0.51 4.13 8.62
CA ILE A 349 0.52 4.54 9.55
C ILE A 349 1.86 3.88 9.21
N ALA A 350 1.87 2.56 8.99
CA ALA A 350 3.08 1.82 8.64
C ALA A 350 3.69 2.32 7.31
N TRP A 351 2.88 2.48 6.25
CA TRP A 351 3.34 3.03 4.97
C TRP A 351 3.88 4.46 5.12
N THR A 352 3.20 5.30 5.89
CA THR A 352 3.66 6.67 6.17
C THR A 352 4.99 6.65 6.90
N ALA A 353 5.13 5.83 7.95
CA ALA A 353 6.38 5.73 8.73
C ALA A 353 7.56 5.29 7.86
N HIS A 354 7.40 4.22 7.08
CA HIS A 354 8.46 3.72 6.20
C HIS A 354 8.83 4.71 5.09
N GLN A 355 7.85 5.41 4.48
CA GLN A 355 8.15 6.37 3.43
C GLN A 355 8.77 7.66 3.98
N LEU A 356 8.29 8.19 5.12
CA LEU A 356 8.92 9.35 5.76
C LEU A 356 10.35 9.06 6.24
N SER A 357 10.64 7.84 6.72
CA SER A 357 11.98 7.46 7.17
C SER A 357 13.02 7.39 6.05
N ARG A 358 12.56 7.33 4.80
CA ARG A 358 13.36 7.27 3.57
C ARG A 358 13.22 8.52 2.70
N LEU A 359 12.57 9.56 3.22
CA LEU A 359 12.35 10.79 2.47
C LEU A 359 13.62 11.65 2.50
N TYR A 360 14.10 12.02 1.30
CA TYR A 360 15.23 12.90 1.07
C TYR A 360 14.77 14.19 0.39
N ASP A 361 15.44 15.29 0.70
CA ASP A 361 15.24 16.56 0.04
C ASP A 361 15.99 16.63 -1.33
N GLU A 362 15.88 17.75 -2.03
CA GLU A 362 16.50 17.96 -3.33
C GLU A 362 18.05 17.90 -3.27
N ASN A 363 18.63 18.14 -2.09
CA ASN A 363 20.08 18.10 -1.87
C ASN A 363 20.57 16.68 -1.52
N GLY A 364 19.67 15.71 -1.40
CA GLY A 364 19.99 14.35 -0.98
C GLY A 364 20.19 14.20 0.53
N GLU A 365 19.72 15.17 1.34
CA GLU A 365 19.70 15.08 2.79
C GLU A 365 18.39 14.49 3.29
N LYS A 366 18.44 13.68 4.33
CA LYS A 366 17.22 13.13 4.94
C LYS A 366 16.30 14.24 5.43
N GLN A 367 15.04 14.20 5.01
CA GLN A 367 14.00 15.12 5.50
C GLN A 367 13.76 14.94 7.00
N PHE A 368 13.77 13.68 7.48
CA PHE A 368 13.64 13.33 8.90
C PHE A 368 14.76 12.37 9.32
N HIS A 369 15.40 12.63 10.44
CA HIS A 369 16.44 11.77 11.01
C HIS A 369 15.84 10.52 11.66
N SER A 370 14.67 10.68 12.30
CA SER A 370 13.89 9.58 12.84
C SER A 370 12.39 9.86 12.71
N VAL A 371 11.61 8.81 12.52
CA VAL A 371 10.16 8.79 12.57
C VAL A 371 9.73 8.12 13.88
N ILE A 372 8.99 8.81 14.69
CA ILE A 372 8.53 8.36 16.01
C ILE A 372 7.06 7.97 15.88
N VAL A 373 6.76 6.68 16.03
CA VAL A 373 5.39 6.17 16.01
C VAL A 373 4.91 6.02 17.44
N VAL A 374 3.87 6.78 17.78
CA VAL A 374 3.27 6.82 19.11
C VAL A 374 2.01 5.98 19.12
N THR A 375 1.98 4.96 19.99
CA THR A 375 0.87 4.01 20.11
C THR A 375 0.27 4.03 21.51
N ASP A 376 -0.94 3.50 21.68
CA ASP A 376 -1.53 3.30 23.01
C ASP A 376 -1.02 2.00 23.66
N ARG A 377 -1.55 1.67 24.82
CA ARG A 377 -0.94 0.80 25.83
C ARG A 377 -1.17 -0.71 25.67
N THR A 378 -2.00 -1.25 24.79
CA THR A 378 -2.44 -2.65 24.91
C THR A 378 -2.49 -3.43 23.59
N VAL A 379 -3.19 -4.54 23.52
CA VAL A 379 -3.26 -5.55 22.45
C VAL A 379 -3.27 -4.99 21.01
N LEU A 380 -3.75 -3.75 20.80
CA LEU A 380 -3.68 -3.03 19.53
C LEU A 380 -2.26 -2.59 19.18
N ASP A 381 -1.42 -2.34 20.20
CA ASP A 381 0.01 -2.00 20.04
C ASP A 381 0.78 -3.11 19.33
N ASP A 382 0.55 -4.34 19.71
CA ASP A 382 1.21 -5.49 19.08
C ASP A 382 0.82 -5.60 17.60
N GLN A 383 -0.44 -5.30 17.24
CA GLN A 383 -0.91 -5.34 15.84
C GLN A 383 -0.26 -4.25 14.98
N LEU A 384 -0.21 -3.01 15.46
CA LEU A 384 0.44 -1.92 14.72
C LEU A 384 1.95 -2.15 14.63
N GLN A 385 2.58 -2.54 15.73
CA GLN A 385 3.99 -2.90 15.75
C GLN A 385 4.28 -4.03 14.78
N ASP A 386 3.51 -5.12 14.82
CA ASP A 386 3.67 -6.25 13.91
C ASP A 386 3.43 -5.84 12.46
N THR A 387 2.47 -4.93 12.19
CA THR A 387 2.26 -4.39 10.85
C THR A 387 3.51 -3.64 10.37
N ILE A 388 4.10 -2.76 11.18
CA ILE A 388 5.32 -2.02 10.82
C ILE A 388 6.49 -3.00 10.58
N TYR A 389 6.59 -4.06 11.37
CA TYR A 389 7.66 -5.08 11.24
C TYR A 389 7.46 -6.04 10.07
N GLN A 390 6.22 -6.27 9.62
CA GLN A 390 5.94 -7.15 8.47
C GLN A 390 6.32 -6.54 7.12
N PHE A 391 6.56 -5.22 7.09
CA PHE A 391 7.15 -4.59 5.92
C PHE A 391 8.60 -5.05 5.74
N GLU A 392 8.98 -5.33 4.50
CA GLU A 392 10.37 -5.66 4.19
C GLU A 392 11.27 -4.45 4.47
N HIS A 393 12.17 -4.60 5.42
CA HIS A 393 13.18 -3.60 5.76
C HIS A 393 14.50 -4.29 6.14
N GLN A 394 15.58 -3.53 6.10
CA GLN A 394 16.87 -3.99 6.60
C GLN A 394 16.85 -4.07 8.13
N ASP A 395 17.59 -5.00 8.68
CA ASP A 395 17.78 -5.08 10.13
C ASP A 395 18.26 -3.74 10.69
N GLY A 396 17.68 -3.33 11.81
CA GLY A 396 18.00 -2.05 12.44
C GLY A 396 17.21 -0.83 11.96
N VAL A 397 16.29 -0.95 10.99
CA VAL A 397 15.43 0.17 10.58
C VAL A 397 14.37 0.49 11.63
N VAL A 398 13.79 -0.52 12.28
CA VAL A 398 12.72 -0.36 13.27
C VAL A 398 13.24 -0.71 14.65
N GLY A 399 13.13 0.20 15.61
CA GLY A 399 13.47 0.01 17.03
C GLY A 399 12.24 0.06 17.92
N ARG A 400 12.11 -0.91 18.82
CA ARG A 400 11.07 -0.94 19.88
C ARG A 400 11.65 -0.48 21.20
N ILE A 401 11.03 0.49 21.84
CA ILE A 401 11.40 0.91 23.18
C ILE A 401 10.47 0.23 24.19
N ASN A 402 10.82 -0.99 24.56
CA ASN A 402 10.08 -1.79 25.55
C ASN A 402 10.98 -2.28 26.69
N ASN A 403 10.37 -2.87 27.75
CA ASN A 403 11.11 -3.41 28.91
C ASN A 403 11.67 -4.82 28.68
N LYS A 404 11.30 -5.49 27.56
CA LYS A 404 11.56 -6.91 27.35
C LYS A 404 12.84 -7.17 26.57
N GLU A 405 13.37 -6.18 25.84
CA GLU A 405 14.51 -6.34 24.95
C GLU A 405 15.72 -5.50 25.40
N GLY A 406 16.87 -6.12 25.65
CA GLY A 406 18.16 -5.49 25.97
C GLY A 406 18.29 -4.93 27.40
N ASP A 407 19.52 -4.66 27.84
CA ASP A 407 19.85 -4.05 29.14
C ASP A 407 19.69 -2.53 29.12
N GLY A 408 19.36 -1.93 30.27
CA GLY A 408 19.20 -0.48 30.46
C GLY A 408 17.77 -0.01 30.65
N SER A 409 17.60 1.21 31.16
CA SER A 409 16.30 1.86 31.33
C SER A 409 15.66 2.26 30.01
N LYS A 410 14.34 2.42 29.98
CA LYS A 410 13.62 2.91 28.78
C LYS A 410 14.18 4.25 28.29
N SER A 411 14.56 5.13 29.21
CA SER A 411 15.11 6.45 28.88
C SER A 411 16.49 6.34 28.20
N GLU A 412 17.36 5.42 28.64
CA GLU A 412 18.66 5.19 28.04
C GLU A 412 18.52 4.57 26.64
N LYS A 413 17.65 3.58 26.48
CA LYS A 413 17.35 2.96 25.17
C LYS A 413 16.80 4.00 24.19
N LEU A 414 15.91 4.87 24.65
CA LEU A 414 15.35 5.95 23.87
C LEU A 414 16.41 6.97 23.44
N ALA A 415 17.23 7.43 24.39
CA ALA A 415 18.31 8.38 24.09
C ALA A 415 19.28 7.79 23.06
N SER A 416 19.68 6.54 23.25
CA SER A 416 20.55 5.81 22.30
C SER A 416 19.92 5.67 20.92
N ALA A 417 18.63 5.34 20.82
CA ALA A 417 17.93 5.23 19.55
C ALA A 417 17.88 6.57 18.80
N LEU A 418 17.61 7.67 19.50
CA LEU A 418 17.60 9.02 18.94
C LEU A 418 19.00 9.47 18.51
N GLU A 419 20.03 9.25 19.35
CA GLU A 419 21.42 9.59 19.04
C GLU A 419 21.95 8.82 17.83
N ASN A 420 21.59 7.55 17.69
CA ASN A 420 21.96 6.72 16.56
C ASN A 420 21.11 6.98 15.30
N SER A 421 20.18 7.95 15.34
CA SER A 421 19.25 8.24 14.24
C SER A 421 18.52 6.99 13.74
N GLN A 422 18.00 6.19 14.68
CA GLN A 422 17.16 5.04 14.37
C GLN A 422 16.02 5.48 13.43
N PRO A 423 15.88 4.91 12.21
CA PRO A 423 14.94 5.45 11.22
C PRO A 423 13.48 5.46 11.70
N ILE A 424 13.03 4.39 12.36
CA ILE A 424 11.68 4.29 12.93
C ILE A 424 11.80 3.86 14.39
N ILE A 425 11.21 4.64 15.30
CA ILE A 425 11.18 4.37 16.75
C ILE A 425 9.72 4.24 17.17
N ILE A 426 9.34 3.11 17.75
CA ILE A 426 7.97 2.89 18.26
C ILE A 426 7.96 3.07 19.77
N VAL A 427 7.10 3.96 20.25
CA VAL A 427 6.95 4.29 21.68
C VAL A 427 5.47 4.29 22.08
N THR A 428 5.21 4.06 23.36
CA THR A 428 3.85 4.24 23.89
C THR A 428 3.58 5.72 24.17
N ILE A 429 2.29 6.10 24.22
CA ILE A 429 1.87 7.48 24.52
C ILE A 429 2.43 7.98 25.87
N GLN A 430 2.58 7.10 26.86
CA GLN A 430 3.16 7.45 28.16
C GLN A 430 4.68 7.73 28.07
N THR A 431 5.36 7.14 27.10
CA THR A 431 6.80 7.36 26.88
C THR A 431 7.05 8.60 26.02
N PHE A 432 6.09 9.01 25.22
CA PHE A 432 6.24 10.10 24.25
C PHE A 432 6.69 11.45 24.85
N PRO A 433 6.16 11.95 25.99
CA PRO A 433 6.66 13.19 26.63
C PRO A 433 8.15 13.13 26.98
N PHE A 434 8.66 11.95 27.35
CA PHE A 434 10.09 11.78 27.67
C PHE A 434 10.95 11.83 26.39
N VAL A 435 10.43 11.38 25.24
CA VAL A 435 11.08 11.53 23.92
C VAL A 435 11.34 13.00 23.64
N LEU A 436 10.31 13.82 23.78
CA LEU A 436 10.40 15.25 23.52
C LEU A 436 11.34 15.95 24.51
N LYS A 437 11.32 15.57 25.79
CA LYS A 437 12.25 16.09 26.80
C LYS A 437 13.70 15.71 26.51
N ALA A 438 13.95 14.48 26.01
CA ALA A 438 15.29 14.06 25.58
C ALA A 438 15.79 14.89 24.38
N ILE A 439 14.94 15.16 23.41
CA ILE A 439 15.25 16.01 22.27
C ILE A 439 15.59 17.43 22.73
N GLU A 440 14.83 18.00 23.68
CA GLU A 440 15.05 19.36 24.19
C GLU A 440 16.30 19.51 25.04
N ASN A 441 16.69 18.49 25.77
CA ASN A 441 17.83 18.55 26.68
C ASN A 441 19.18 18.34 25.98
N SER A 442 19.18 17.85 24.74
CA SER A 442 20.39 17.58 23.95
C SER A 442 20.57 18.58 22.81
N VAL A 443 21.70 19.27 22.80
CA VAL A 443 22.04 20.26 21.74
C VAL A 443 22.09 19.57 20.36
N SER A 444 22.63 18.37 20.28
CA SER A 444 22.71 17.60 19.02
C SER A 444 21.35 17.15 18.52
N LEU A 445 20.44 16.72 19.40
CA LEU A 445 19.11 16.27 19.02
C LEU A 445 18.19 17.44 18.64
N LYS A 446 18.34 18.62 19.24
CA LYS A 446 17.57 19.83 18.84
C LYS A 446 17.78 20.25 17.40
N GLN A 447 18.94 19.96 16.82
CA GLN A 447 19.27 20.31 15.44
C GLN A 447 18.72 19.31 14.43
N ARG A 448 18.22 18.15 14.88
CA ARG A 448 17.67 17.09 14.03
C ARG A 448 16.19 17.31 13.76
N ARG A 449 15.73 16.74 12.64
CA ARG A 449 14.34 16.81 12.18
C ARG A 449 13.64 15.49 12.46
N TYR A 450 12.39 15.54 12.96
CA TYR A 450 11.62 14.37 13.34
C TYR A 450 10.21 14.41 12.76
N ALA A 451 9.68 13.24 12.43
CA ALA A 451 8.26 13.05 12.15
C ALA A 451 7.63 12.26 13.30
N VAL A 452 6.53 12.72 13.82
CA VAL A 452 5.75 12.07 14.90
C VAL A 452 4.44 11.60 14.30
N ILE A 453 4.20 10.29 14.29
CA ILE A 453 2.94 9.70 13.84
C ILE A 453 2.22 9.18 15.10
N ALA A 454 1.04 9.70 15.38
CA ALA A 454 0.24 9.29 16.52
C ALA A 454 -0.96 8.47 16.03
N ASP A 455 -1.09 7.25 16.56
CA ASP A 455 -2.31 6.45 16.45
C ASP A 455 -3.18 6.72 17.67
N GLU A 456 -4.45 6.95 17.41
CA GLU A 456 -5.42 7.29 18.44
C GLU A 456 -5.91 6.03 19.13
N ALA A 457 -5.80 6.03 20.47
CA ALA A 457 -6.49 5.06 21.28
C ALA A 457 -7.52 5.77 22.16
N HIS A 458 -8.76 5.42 22.00
CA HIS A 458 -9.89 5.88 22.80
C HIS A 458 -9.93 5.31 24.23
N SER A 459 -8.77 4.96 24.81
CA SER A 459 -8.73 4.41 26.16
C SER A 459 -8.59 5.51 27.22
N SER A 460 -9.44 5.47 28.23
CA SER A 460 -9.31 6.26 29.45
C SER A 460 -8.09 5.78 30.26
N GLN A 461 -7.23 6.72 30.70
CA GLN A 461 -6.04 6.43 31.48
C GLN A 461 -6.29 6.75 32.99
N SER A 462 -5.79 5.89 33.87
CA SER A 462 -5.92 6.08 35.32
C SER A 462 -5.03 7.21 35.88
N GLY A 463 -5.45 7.86 36.93
CA GLY A 463 -4.86 9.08 37.52
C GLY A 463 -3.34 9.07 37.84
N SER A 464 -2.68 7.89 37.91
CA SER A 464 -1.22 7.81 38.10
C SER A 464 -0.41 8.32 36.90
N THR A 465 -0.94 8.17 35.71
CA THR A 465 -0.29 8.62 34.46
C THR A 465 -0.45 10.13 34.26
N ALA A 466 -1.59 10.71 34.68
CA ALA A 466 -1.81 12.14 34.64
C ALA A 466 -0.79 12.91 35.54
N ARG A 467 -0.48 12.38 36.72
CA ARG A 467 0.52 12.98 37.63
C ARG A 467 1.93 12.96 37.04
N GLN A 468 2.37 11.87 36.43
CA GLN A 468 3.68 11.78 35.76
C GLN A 468 3.77 12.73 34.55
N LEU A 469 2.68 12.88 33.80
CA LEU A 469 2.59 13.80 32.66
C LEU A 469 2.65 15.27 33.10
N LYS A 470 1.98 15.62 34.21
CA LYS A 470 2.02 16.96 34.83
C LYS A 470 3.46 17.37 35.19
N GLU A 471 4.23 16.43 35.75
CA GLU A 471 5.63 16.64 36.12
C GLU A 471 6.53 16.85 34.88
N VAL A 472 6.26 16.14 33.77
CA VAL A 472 7.05 16.26 32.53
C VAL A 472 6.68 17.50 31.72
N LEU A 473 5.40 17.88 31.70
CA LEU A 473 4.90 18.99 30.86
C LEU A 473 4.97 20.35 31.57
N MET A 474 5.23 20.40 32.92
CA MET A 474 5.25 21.62 33.71
C MET A 474 3.99 22.49 33.56
N THR A 475 2.83 21.88 33.32
CA THR A 475 1.55 22.60 33.18
C THR A 475 0.79 22.56 34.51
N GLU A 476 0.46 23.73 35.06
CA GLU A 476 -0.26 23.88 36.36
C GLU A 476 -1.77 23.59 36.27
N GLU A 477 -2.31 23.34 35.08
CA GLU A 477 -3.76 23.35 34.84
C GLU A 477 -4.44 21.97 34.76
N VAL A 478 -3.77 20.88 35.09
CA VAL A 478 -4.41 19.55 35.07
C VAL A 478 -4.81 19.15 36.49
N ASP A 479 -6.11 19.00 36.73
CA ASP A 479 -6.68 18.54 37.99
C ASP A 479 -6.27 17.08 38.27
N ASP A 480 -5.90 16.74 39.49
CA ASP A 480 -5.31 15.44 39.85
C ASP A 480 -6.31 14.26 39.72
N ASP A 481 -7.61 14.55 39.65
CA ASP A 481 -8.68 13.54 39.61
C ASP A 481 -9.32 13.34 38.23
N VAL A 482 -8.81 13.98 37.16
CA VAL A 482 -9.38 13.86 35.83
C VAL A 482 -8.70 12.71 35.06
N GLU A 483 -9.47 11.73 34.61
CA GLU A 483 -9.03 10.71 33.65
C GLU A 483 -8.77 11.36 32.28
N MET A 484 -7.51 11.33 31.83
CA MET A 484 -7.13 11.83 30.51
C MET A 484 -7.13 10.70 29.48
N SER A 485 -7.75 10.95 28.34
CA SER A 485 -7.64 10.04 27.19
C SER A 485 -6.25 10.18 26.54
N SER A 486 -5.85 9.19 25.73
CA SER A 486 -4.61 9.25 24.95
C SER A 486 -4.55 10.45 24.01
N GLU A 487 -5.71 10.87 23.48
CA GLU A 487 -5.87 12.08 22.67
C GLU A 487 -5.58 13.34 23.51
N ASP A 488 -6.11 13.43 24.73
CA ASP A 488 -5.86 14.58 25.63
C ASP A 488 -4.37 14.69 26.02
N ILE A 489 -3.69 13.55 26.19
CA ILE A 489 -2.25 13.51 26.46
C ILE A 489 -1.45 14.01 25.25
N LEU A 490 -1.80 13.54 24.05
CA LEU A 490 -1.17 13.98 22.82
C LEU A 490 -1.39 15.48 22.60
N ASP A 491 -2.63 15.96 22.73
CA ASP A 491 -3.00 17.35 22.56
C ASP A 491 -2.25 18.26 23.55
N ALA A 492 -2.22 17.88 24.82
CA ALA A 492 -1.48 18.64 25.87
C ALA A 492 0.03 18.66 25.57
N THR A 493 0.60 17.51 25.16
CA THR A 493 2.02 17.37 24.85
C THR A 493 2.42 18.24 23.67
N VAL A 494 1.61 18.27 22.61
CA VAL A 494 1.86 19.09 21.42
C VAL A 494 1.58 20.57 21.66
N ALA A 495 0.54 20.90 22.44
CA ALA A 495 0.21 22.28 22.80
C ALA A 495 1.30 22.95 23.67
N ALA A 496 1.90 22.22 24.61
CA ALA A 496 3.00 22.69 25.43
C ALA A 496 4.26 23.09 24.62
N ARG A 497 4.34 22.70 23.36
CA ARG A 497 5.50 22.88 22.48
C ARG A 497 5.18 23.72 21.23
N LYS A 498 4.36 24.77 21.39
CA LYS A 498 4.11 25.72 20.32
C LYS A 498 5.44 26.35 19.86
N GLY A 499 5.81 26.08 18.57
CA GLY A 499 6.99 26.68 17.94
C GLY A 499 8.17 25.73 17.71
N SER A 500 8.04 24.43 17.91
CA SER A 500 9.09 23.46 17.49
C SER A 500 9.11 23.33 15.99
N ASN A 501 10.03 24.04 15.33
CA ASN A 501 10.14 24.03 13.86
C ASN A 501 10.82 22.78 13.29
N ASN A 502 11.27 21.84 14.13
CA ASN A 502 11.97 20.62 13.72
C ASN A 502 11.10 19.35 13.83
N LEU A 503 9.83 19.47 14.14
CA LEU A 503 8.89 18.36 14.34
C LEU A 503 7.70 18.49 13.38
N ASN A 504 7.39 17.43 12.65
CA ASN A 504 6.08 17.27 12.01
C ASN A 504 5.22 16.32 12.82
N TYR A 505 3.91 16.57 12.87
CA TYR A 505 2.94 15.73 13.54
C TYR A 505 1.90 15.20 12.56
N TYR A 506 1.65 13.91 12.60
CA TYR A 506 0.67 13.19 11.78
C TYR A 506 -0.27 12.45 12.74
N ALA A 507 -1.43 13.03 13.02
CA ALA A 507 -2.40 12.48 13.95
C ALA A 507 -3.48 11.69 13.19
N PHE A 508 -3.54 10.38 13.41
CA PHE A 508 -4.56 9.50 12.84
C PHE A 508 -5.67 9.27 13.87
N THR A 509 -6.91 9.58 13.53
CA THR A 509 -8.05 9.43 14.44
C THR A 509 -9.32 9.05 13.69
N ALA A 510 -10.25 8.34 14.35
CA ALA A 510 -11.56 8.06 13.77
C ALA A 510 -12.55 9.23 13.98
N THR A 511 -12.53 9.84 15.15
CA THR A 511 -13.50 10.87 15.58
C THR A 511 -12.77 11.98 16.35
N PRO A 512 -12.19 12.97 15.64
CA PRO A 512 -11.44 14.03 16.30
C PRO A 512 -12.33 14.88 17.19
N LYS A 513 -11.85 15.20 18.39
CA LYS A 513 -12.46 16.21 19.26
C LYS A 513 -12.26 17.61 18.69
N ALA A 514 -13.07 18.58 19.11
CA ALA A 514 -12.92 19.98 18.70
C ALA A 514 -11.50 20.52 18.94
N LYS A 515 -10.90 20.21 20.08
CA LYS A 515 -9.54 20.60 20.44
C LYS A 515 -8.48 19.99 19.51
N THR A 516 -8.64 18.73 19.13
CA THR A 516 -7.75 18.05 18.18
C THR A 516 -7.85 18.66 16.78
N LEU A 517 -9.07 19.03 16.34
CA LEU A 517 -9.26 19.79 15.11
C LEU A 517 -8.58 21.16 15.15
N GLU A 518 -8.66 21.87 16.28
CA GLU A 518 -7.99 23.17 16.45
C GLU A 518 -6.46 23.04 16.44
N LEU A 519 -5.92 21.93 16.98
CA LEU A 519 -4.48 21.74 17.14
C LEU A 519 -3.81 21.20 15.88
N PHE A 520 -4.44 20.25 15.18
CA PHE A 520 -3.86 19.52 14.05
C PHE A 520 -4.55 19.81 12.72
N GLY A 521 -5.79 20.31 12.75
CA GLY A 521 -6.54 20.65 11.55
C GLY A 521 -6.01 21.93 10.87
N ARG A 522 -6.38 22.09 9.62
CA ARG A 522 -5.98 23.24 8.80
C ARG A 522 -7.22 24.01 8.33
N ARG A 523 -7.16 25.32 8.41
CA ARG A 523 -8.23 26.16 7.86
C ARG A 523 -8.19 26.13 6.34
N PRO A 524 -9.32 26.00 5.65
CA PRO A 524 -9.39 26.06 4.19
C PRO A 524 -8.72 27.34 3.63
N ASN A 525 -8.94 28.49 4.27
CA ASN A 525 -8.21 29.73 3.98
C ASN A 525 -7.34 30.14 5.18
N PRO A 526 -6.01 29.82 5.15
CA PRO A 526 -5.10 30.20 6.25
C PRO A 526 -4.94 31.69 6.46
N GLN A 527 -5.21 32.52 5.43
CA GLN A 527 -5.06 33.98 5.46
C GLN A 527 -6.21 34.66 6.23
N GLU A 528 -7.35 33.98 6.38
CA GLU A 528 -8.50 34.49 7.07
C GLU A 528 -8.57 33.99 8.53
N PRO A 529 -9.15 34.78 9.45
CA PRO A 529 -9.39 34.30 10.81
C PRO A 529 -10.38 33.13 10.84
N ALA A 530 -10.36 32.35 11.92
CA ALA A 530 -11.34 31.29 12.12
C ALA A 530 -12.77 31.87 12.14
N SER A 531 -13.68 31.26 11.38
CA SER A 531 -15.08 31.65 11.27
C SER A 531 -15.96 30.40 11.09
N LYS A 532 -17.27 30.56 10.99
CA LYS A 532 -18.18 29.42 10.74
C LYS A 532 -17.90 28.70 9.42
N THR A 533 -17.37 29.42 8.43
CA THR A 533 -17.03 28.92 7.08
C THR A 533 -15.53 28.68 6.89
N ASN A 534 -14.69 29.01 7.89
CA ASN A 534 -13.24 28.81 7.85
C ASN A 534 -12.75 28.13 9.16
N LYS A 535 -13.38 27.00 9.47
CA LYS A 535 -12.97 26.17 10.62
C LYS A 535 -11.82 25.26 10.25
N PRO A 536 -10.97 24.88 11.21
CA PRO A 536 -9.98 23.84 10.98
C PRO A 536 -10.65 22.53 10.55
N GLU A 537 -10.14 21.94 9.46
CA GLU A 537 -10.60 20.69 8.88
C GLU A 537 -9.46 19.66 8.86
N ALA A 538 -9.80 18.38 8.76
CA ALA A 538 -8.82 17.33 8.61
C ALA A 538 -8.11 17.45 7.25
N PHE A 539 -6.82 17.13 7.22
CA PHE A 539 -6.03 17.09 5.99
C PHE A 539 -6.51 16.03 5.01
N HIS A 540 -7.02 14.91 5.55
CA HIS A 540 -7.60 13.83 4.75
C HIS A 540 -8.71 13.14 5.54
N VAL A 541 -9.81 12.79 4.84
CA VAL A 541 -10.99 12.15 5.45
C VAL A 541 -11.33 10.85 4.73
N TYR A 542 -11.53 9.79 5.51
CA TYR A 542 -12.29 8.61 5.12
C TYR A 542 -13.42 8.46 6.13
N SER A 543 -14.64 8.81 5.72
CA SER A 543 -15.76 9.03 6.62
C SER A 543 -16.32 7.74 7.23
N MET A 544 -17.02 7.87 8.34
CA MET A 544 -17.77 6.75 8.93
C MET A 544 -18.90 6.29 8.00
N ARG A 545 -19.57 7.22 7.30
CA ARG A 545 -20.61 6.91 6.32
C ARG A 545 -20.06 6.04 5.20
N GLN A 546 -18.93 6.44 4.60
CA GLN A 546 -18.27 5.66 3.57
C GLN A 546 -17.91 4.26 4.07
N ALA A 547 -17.39 4.12 5.30
CA ALA A 547 -17.02 2.84 5.87
C ALA A 547 -18.23 1.91 6.12
N ILE A 548 -19.39 2.48 6.49
CA ILE A 548 -20.64 1.73 6.66
C ILE A 548 -21.16 1.27 5.29
N GLU A 549 -21.26 2.18 4.32
CA GLU A 549 -21.76 1.88 2.97
C GLU A 549 -20.85 0.89 2.23
N GLU A 550 -19.54 0.90 2.48
CA GLU A 550 -18.57 -0.09 1.98
C GLU A 550 -18.57 -1.42 2.77
N GLY A 551 -19.35 -1.53 3.86
CA GLY A 551 -19.51 -2.74 4.65
C GLY A 551 -18.37 -3.06 5.62
N PHE A 552 -17.49 -2.10 5.94
CA PHE A 552 -16.41 -2.29 6.94
C PHE A 552 -16.87 -2.07 8.38
N ILE A 553 -17.97 -1.36 8.58
CA ILE A 553 -18.62 -1.12 9.88
C ILE A 553 -20.09 -1.49 9.74
N LEU A 554 -20.63 -2.17 10.77
CA LEU A 554 -22.07 -2.43 10.83
C LEU A 554 -22.82 -1.14 11.13
N ASP A 555 -23.92 -0.89 10.42
CA ASP A 555 -24.82 0.23 10.73
C ASP A 555 -25.44 0.01 12.12
N VAL A 556 -25.43 1.07 12.94
CA VAL A 556 -26.01 1.05 14.30
C VAL A 556 -27.53 0.79 14.25
N LEU A 557 -28.19 1.11 13.14
CA LEU A 557 -29.62 0.92 12.92
C LEU A 557 -30.00 -0.53 12.59
N ASP A 558 -29.10 -1.33 12.04
CA ASP A 558 -29.35 -2.74 11.69
C ASP A 558 -29.50 -3.66 12.91
N ARG A 559 -29.09 -3.23 14.10
CA ARG A 559 -29.30 -3.99 15.35
C ARG A 559 -30.76 -4.03 15.84
N LYS A 560 -31.66 -3.28 15.23
CA LYS A 560 -33.10 -3.26 15.61
C LYS A 560 -33.97 -4.25 14.85
N SER A 561 -33.44 -4.94 13.85
CA SER A 561 -34.22 -5.90 13.04
C SER A 561 -34.00 -7.38 13.39
N VAL A 562 -33.26 -7.67 14.48
CA VAL A 562 -33.10 -9.04 15.00
C VAL A 562 -33.55 -9.08 16.47
N VAL A 563 -34.88 -9.05 16.67
CA VAL A 563 -35.58 -9.56 17.85
C VAL A 563 -36.77 -10.34 17.36
#